data_79982262f225e9aa328b15949ad29d62
#
_entry.id   79982262f225e9aa328b15949ad29d62
#
_cell.length_a   1.000
_cell.length_b   1.000
_cell.length_c   1.000
_cell.angle_alpha   90.00
_cell.angle_beta   90.00
_cell.angle_gamma   90.00
#
_symmetry.space_group_name_H-M   'P 1'
#
loop_
_entity.id
_entity.type
_entity.pdbx_description
1 polymer ?
#
loop_
_entity_poly.entity_id
_entity_poly.type
_entity_poly.pdbx_seq_one_letter_code
_entity_poly.pdbx_strand_id
1 'polypeptide(L)'
;MRNVLGVLLGAAALLVSAPSNAETTLTIATVNNGDMIRMQGLTSEFTAKNPDITVKWVTLEENVLRQRVTTDIATKGGQFDVLTIGTYEVPIWAKKNWLVPLDKLPADYDVADLRPKIRDAVSVDGKLYAAPFYGESSMVMYRTDLFQKAGLTMPEKPTWDFIIDSAKKLTDKSAGVFGICLRGKAGWGENMAFLTAMANSYGARWFNEKWEPQFNSPEWKKTLSTYVDLMKQAGPPGASSNGFNENLALFNAGKCAMWIDATVAASFVTNPKDSKVADKVGFALAPNTGLGKNANWLWAWNLAIPAGSKKVDAAEKFIAWATSKDYTKLVASKDGWANVPPGTRTSLYQNPEYLKVAPFAKPTLASIDSADPNKPTVQPVPYVGVQYAAIPEFQGIGTSVGQQFSAALSGSTTVDQALAAAQASTEREMKRAGYIK
;
A
#
# COMPACT_ATOMS: atom_id res chain seq x y z
N MET A 1 48.75 8.13 -81.41
CA MET A 1 49.57 9.03 -80.56
C MET A 1 48.76 9.48 -79.36
N ARG A 2 49.40 9.32 -78.22
CA ARG A 2 49.09 9.82 -76.88
C ARG A 2 47.92 9.16 -76.12
N ASN A 3 48.36 8.20 -75.31
CA ASN A 3 47.66 7.65 -74.12
C ASN A 3 47.44 8.73 -73.09
N VAL A 4 46.22 8.77 -72.49
CA VAL A 4 45.96 9.46 -71.18
C VAL A 4 45.40 8.42 -70.22
N LEU A 5 46.24 8.09 -69.24
CA LEU A 5 45.95 7.22 -68.13
C LEU A 5 45.12 8.05 -67.07
N GLY A 6 43.88 7.70 -66.85
CA GLY A 6 43.09 8.27 -65.78
C GLY A 6 43.21 7.44 -64.50
N VAL A 7 43.79 8.02 -63.45
CA VAL A 7 43.90 7.44 -62.11
C VAL A 7 42.57 7.68 -61.35
N LEU A 8 41.84 6.60 -61.05
CA LEU A 8 40.70 6.63 -60.19
C LEU A 8 41.16 6.47 -58.71
N LEU A 9 41.11 7.56 -57.94
CA LEU A 9 41.25 7.51 -56.49
C LEU A 9 39.92 7.02 -55.89
N GLY A 10 39.92 5.78 -55.40
CA GLY A 10 38.82 5.25 -54.58
C GLY A 10 38.90 5.80 -53.18
N ALA A 11 37.94 6.66 -52.77
CA ALA A 11 37.75 7.07 -51.37
C ALA A 11 37.04 5.94 -50.63
N ALA A 12 37.77 5.19 -49.80
CA ALA A 12 37.21 4.24 -48.86
C ALA A 12 36.56 5.03 -47.68
N ALA A 13 35.24 5.14 -47.71
CA ALA A 13 34.48 5.64 -46.56
C ALA A 13 34.49 4.58 -45.44
N LEU A 14 35.26 4.81 -44.40
CA LEU A 14 35.20 4.07 -43.15
C LEU A 14 33.85 4.38 -42.46
N LEU A 15 32.87 3.51 -42.64
CA LEU A 15 31.68 3.46 -41.84
C LEU A 15 32.10 3.07 -40.39
N VAL A 16 32.28 4.06 -39.52
CA VAL A 16 32.38 3.84 -38.10
C VAL A 16 30.99 3.43 -37.64
N SER A 17 30.76 2.12 -37.49
CA SER A 17 29.60 1.58 -36.82
C SER A 17 29.71 2.03 -35.37
N ALA A 18 28.91 3.02 -34.98
CA ALA A 18 28.67 3.29 -33.56
C ALA A 18 28.10 2.00 -32.93
N PRO A 19 28.59 1.55 -31.80
CA PRO A 19 27.99 0.42 -31.11
C PRO A 19 26.52 0.77 -30.81
N SER A 20 25.60 0.09 -31.46
CA SER A 20 24.20 0.15 -31.07
C SER A 20 24.14 -0.54 -29.71
N ASN A 21 24.12 0.22 -28.63
CA ASN A 21 23.73 -0.33 -27.35
C ASN A 21 22.34 -0.95 -27.54
N ALA A 22 22.24 -2.25 -27.38
CA ALA A 22 20.97 -2.94 -27.47
C ALA A 22 20.02 -2.32 -26.41
N GLU A 23 18.90 -1.78 -26.86
CA GLU A 23 17.90 -1.15 -26.03
C GLU A 23 17.35 -2.17 -25.02
N THR A 24 17.47 -1.87 -23.73
CA THR A 24 16.98 -2.72 -22.65
C THR A 24 15.58 -2.28 -22.25
N THR A 25 14.55 -3.09 -22.53
CA THR A 25 13.17 -2.82 -22.06
C THR A 25 12.94 -3.45 -20.70
N LEU A 26 12.67 -2.65 -19.68
CA LEU A 26 12.21 -3.11 -18.36
C LEU A 26 10.69 -3.28 -18.36
N THR A 27 10.21 -4.46 -18.00
CA THR A 27 8.79 -4.70 -17.73
C THR A 27 8.53 -4.59 -16.24
N ILE A 28 7.71 -3.60 -15.84
CA ILE A 28 7.43 -3.28 -14.45
C ILE A 28 5.97 -3.56 -14.11
N ALA A 29 5.73 -4.47 -13.16
CA ALA A 29 4.38 -4.71 -12.61
C ALA A 29 4.11 -3.76 -11.45
N THR A 30 3.00 -3.04 -11.50
CA THR A 30 2.62 -2.10 -10.44
C THR A 30 1.12 -2.05 -10.18
N VAL A 31 0.75 -1.55 -9.00
CA VAL A 31 -0.64 -1.31 -8.61
C VAL A 31 -1.13 0.04 -9.17
N ASN A 32 -2.44 0.16 -9.37
CA ASN A 32 -3.08 1.37 -9.92
C ASN A 32 -3.35 2.47 -8.87
N ASN A 33 -2.50 2.60 -7.86
CA ASN A 33 -2.58 3.67 -6.86
C ASN A 33 -2.00 4.98 -7.41
N GLY A 34 -2.44 6.12 -6.87
CA GLY A 34 -2.12 7.44 -7.40
C GLY A 34 -0.63 7.75 -7.50
N ASP A 35 0.17 7.41 -6.47
CA ASP A 35 1.63 7.63 -6.52
C ASP A 35 2.33 6.76 -7.57
N MET A 36 1.81 5.53 -7.81
CA MET A 36 2.32 4.66 -8.87
C MET A 36 1.98 5.19 -10.26
N ILE A 37 0.79 5.77 -10.44
CA ILE A 37 0.39 6.43 -11.69
C ILE A 37 1.25 7.68 -11.93
N ARG A 38 1.54 8.46 -10.87
CA ARG A 38 2.46 9.60 -10.97
C ARG A 38 3.87 9.16 -11.38
N MET A 39 4.39 8.07 -10.82
CA MET A 39 5.70 7.52 -11.22
C MET A 39 5.72 7.15 -12.69
N GLN A 40 4.64 6.55 -13.22
CA GLN A 40 4.51 6.26 -14.64
C GLN A 40 4.59 7.53 -15.50
N GLY A 41 3.89 8.60 -15.09
CA GLY A 41 3.91 9.90 -15.74
C GLY A 41 5.30 10.57 -15.74
N LEU A 42 6.15 10.23 -14.79
CA LEU A 42 7.53 10.77 -14.67
C LEU A 42 8.60 9.87 -15.30
N THR A 43 8.22 8.76 -15.94
CA THR A 43 9.18 7.80 -16.54
C THR A 43 10.13 8.44 -17.54
N SER A 44 9.68 9.46 -18.28
CA SER A 44 10.52 10.20 -19.24
C SER A 44 11.74 10.88 -18.58
N GLU A 45 11.64 11.26 -17.30
CA GLU A 45 12.75 11.85 -16.54
C GLU A 45 13.85 10.80 -16.23
N PHE A 46 13.47 9.53 -16.12
CA PHE A 46 14.41 8.42 -16.01
C PHE A 46 15.03 8.07 -17.35
N THR A 47 14.23 7.88 -18.41
CA THR A 47 14.70 7.44 -19.72
C THR A 47 15.56 8.51 -20.40
N ALA A 48 15.33 9.80 -20.16
CA ALA A 48 16.19 10.88 -20.63
C ALA A 48 17.63 10.78 -20.11
N LYS A 49 17.82 10.25 -18.90
CA LYS A 49 19.14 10.03 -18.28
C LYS A 49 19.71 8.64 -18.58
N ASN A 50 18.90 7.72 -19.09
CA ASN A 50 19.25 6.34 -19.41
C ASN A 50 18.67 5.98 -20.79
N PRO A 51 19.20 6.55 -21.87
CA PRO A 51 18.63 6.41 -23.22
C PRO A 51 18.72 4.98 -23.79
N ASP A 52 19.50 4.12 -23.14
CA ASP A 52 19.62 2.69 -23.42
C ASP A 52 18.54 1.83 -22.71
N ILE A 53 17.69 2.45 -21.88
CA ILE A 53 16.64 1.76 -21.13
C ILE A 53 15.27 2.33 -21.48
N THR A 54 14.36 1.45 -21.88
CA THR A 54 12.92 1.76 -22.00
C THR A 54 12.12 1.07 -20.92
N VAL A 55 10.92 1.57 -20.61
CA VAL A 55 10.05 1.04 -19.56
C VAL A 55 8.70 0.68 -20.14
N LYS A 56 8.28 -0.57 -19.88
CA LYS A 56 6.94 -1.08 -20.17
C LYS A 56 6.20 -1.31 -18.86
N TRP A 57 5.12 -0.57 -18.63
CA TRP A 57 4.28 -0.71 -17.45
C TRP A 57 3.20 -1.76 -17.63
N VAL A 58 2.98 -2.56 -16.59
CA VAL A 58 1.84 -3.46 -16.41
C VAL A 58 1.15 -3.04 -15.13
N THR A 59 0.15 -2.17 -15.27
CA THR A 59 -0.60 -1.59 -14.15
C THR A 59 -1.86 -2.40 -13.90
N LEU A 60 -2.04 -2.88 -12.69
CA LEU A 60 -3.10 -3.80 -12.30
C LEU A 60 -3.81 -3.32 -11.04
N GLU A 61 -5.04 -3.74 -10.88
CA GLU A 61 -5.77 -3.66 -9.62
C GLU A 61 -5.07 -4.53 -8.55
N GLU A 62 -5.17 -4.15 -7.28
CA GLU A 62 -4.34 -4.72 -6.22
C GLU A 62 -4.42 -6.25 -6.11
N ASN A 63 -5.63 -6.83 -6.06
CA ASN A 63 -5.78 -8.27 -5.94
C ASN A 63 -5.22 -9.01 -7.16
N VAL A 64 -5.41 -8.44 -8.36
CA VAL A 64 -4.91 -9.00 -9.62
C VAL A 64 -3.39 -8.92 -9.67
N LEU A 65 -2.80 -7.79 -9.25
CA LEU A 65 -1.35 -7.63 -9.15
C LEU A 65 -0.75 -8.70 -8.24
N ARG A 66 -1.28 -8.81 -7.01
CA ARG A 66 -0.77 -9.77 -6.02
C ARG A 66 -0.80 -11.20 -6.53
N GLN A 67 -1.91 -11.61 -7.13
CA GLN A 67 -2.04 -12.95 -7.70
C GLN A 67 -1.04 -13.17 -8.85
N ARG A 68 -0.95 -12.20 -9.77
CA ARG A 68 -0.12 -12.33 -10.96
C ARG A 68 1.37 -12.36 -10.64
N VAL A 69 1.85 -11.44 -9.78
CA VAL A 69 3.28 -11.43 -9.41
C VAL A 69 3.65 -12.62 -8.55
N THR A 70 2.77 -13.10 -7.66
CA THR A 70 3.00 -14.32 -6.88
C THR A 70 3.12 -15.55 -7.78
N THR A 71 2.25 -15.67 -8.78
CA THR A 71 2.31 -16.77 -9.74
C THR A 71 3.59 -16.70 -10.56
N ASP A 72 3.92 -15.53 -11.11
CA ASP A 72 5.11 -15.36 -11.95
C ASP A 72 6.40 -15.69 -11.19
N ILE A 73 6.57 -15.16 -9.97
CA ILE A 73 7.78 -15.39 -9.19
C ILE A 73 7.90 -16.84 -8.72
N ALA A 74 6.79 -17.48 -8.32
CA ALA A 74 6.77 -18.86 -7.85
C ALA A 74 7.09 -19.87 -8.95
N THR A 75 6.67 -19.57 -10.19
CA THR A 75 6.92 -20.42 -11.37
C THR A 75 8.20 -20.04 -12.12
N LYS A 76 8.92 -19.01 -11.66
CA LYS A 76 10.07 -18.42 -12.35
C LYS A 76 9.72 -17.98 -13.79
N GLY A 77 8.51 -17.44 -13.96
CA GLY A 77 7.95 -17.10 -15.29
C GLY A 77 8.71 -16.00 -16.00
N GLY A 78 9.39 -15.09 -15.29
CA GLY A 78 10.24 -14.04 -15.88
C GLY A 78 9.48 -13.00 -16.68
N GLN A 79 8.18 -12.80 -16.40
CA GLN A 79 7.36 -11.80 -17.08
C GLN A 79 7.75 -10.37 -16.72
N PHE A 80 8.32 -10.17 -15.52
CA PHE A 80 8.61 -8.87 -14.96
C PHE A 80 10.08 -8.74 -14.58
N ASP A 81 10.62 -7.54 -14.73
CA ASP A 81 11.98 -7.16 -14.32
C ASP A 81 11.98 -6.38 -13.00
N VAL A 82 10.89 -5.63 -12.74
CA VAL A 82 10.66 -4.94 -11.47
C VAL A 82 9.23 -5.25 -11.01
N LEU A 83 9.10 -5.54 -9.71
CA LEU A 83 7.83 -5.82 -9.04
C LEU A 83 7.52 -4.74 -8.03
N THR A 84 6.27 -4.27 -8.02
CA THR A 84 5.72 -3.52 -6.88
C THR A 84 5.12 -4.52 -5.90
N ILE A 85 5.72 -4.67 -4.72
CA ILE A 85 5.34 -5.63 -3.67
C ILE A 85 5.35 -4.96 -2.30
N GLY A 86 4.72 -5.60 -1.34
CA GLY A 86 4.61 -5.06 0.01
C GLY A 86 5.60 -5.63 1.02
N THR A 87 5.54 -5.10 2.22
CA THR A 87 6.33 -5.58 3.37
C THR A 87 5.99 -7.03 3.78
N TYR A 88 4.84 -7.54 3.35
CA TYR A 88 4.46 -8.94 3.55
C TYR A 88 5.28 -9.88 2.67
N GLU A 89 5.35 -9.59 1.37
CA GLU A 89 6.00 -10.46 0.40
C GLU A 89 7.53 -10.50 0.55
N VAL A 90 8.15 -9.35 0.83
CA VAL A 90 9.61 -9.20 0.80
C VAL A 90 10.34 -10.22 1.67
N PRO A 91 10.09 -10.35 2.99
CA PRO A 91 10.84 -11.29 3.83
C PRO A 91 10.58 -12.76 3.47
N ILE A 92 9.36 -13.09 3.02
CA ILE A 92 8.97 -14.44 2.61
C ILE A 92 9.72 -14.83 1.33
N TRP A 93 9.73 -13.95 0.33
CA TRP A 93 10.32 -14.23 -0.98
C TRP A 93 11.85 -14.14 -0.96
N ALA A 94 12.42 -13.24 -0.16
CA ALA A 94 13.87 -13.17 0.05
C ALA A 94 14.43 -14.47 0.64
N LYS A 95 13.78 -15.01 1.68
CA LYS A 95 14.17 -16.32 2.28
C LYS A 95 14.06 -17.50 1.32
N LYS A 96 13.21 -17.41 0.29
CA LYS A 96 13.09 -18.41 -0.77
C LYS A 96 14.07 -18.17 -1.94
N ASN A 97 14.94 -17.16 -1.85
CA ASN A 97 15.83 -16.72 -2.93
C ASN A 97 15.08 -16.36 -4.23
N TRP A 98 13.89 -15.78 -4.08
CA TRP A 98 13.07 -15.34 -5.19
C TRP A 98 13.31 -13.88 -5.58
N LEU A 99 13.97 -13.11 -4.69
CA LEU A 99 14.34 -11.71 -4.93
C LEU A 99 15.86 -11.56 -5.01
N VAL A 100 16.31 -10.58 -5.77
CA VAL A 100 17.71 -10.15 -5.84
C VAL A 100 17.94 -9.12 -4.72
N PRO A 101 19.01 -9.25 -3.91
CA PRO A 101 19.40 -8.19 -2.97
C PRO A 101 19.85 -6.94 -3.73
N LEU A 102 19.50 -5.76 -3.21
CA LEU A 102 19.86 -4.47 -3.79
C LEU A 102 21.26 -4.03 -3.30
N ASP A 103 22.28 -4.73 -3.78
CA ASP A 103 23.67 -4.55 -3.31
C ASP A 103 24.42 -3.43 -4.06
N LYS A 104 23.87 -2.90 -5.18
CA LYS A 104 24.50 -1.89 -6.06
C LYS A 104 23.81 -0.53 -6.02
N LEU A 105 23.01 -0.27 -4.97
CA LEU A 105 22.44 1.07 -4.78
C LEU A 105 23.59 2.08 -4.62
N PRO A 106 23.49 3.24 -5.30
CA PRO A 106 24.54 4.26 -5.19
C PRO A 106 24.66 4.81 -3.77
N ALA A 107 25.86 5.27 -3.40
CA ALA A 107 26.12 5.73 -2.03
C ALA A 107 25.20 6.89 -1.58
N ASP A 108 24.81 7.77 -2.51
CA ASP A 108 23.91 8.88 -2.29
C ASP A 108 22.42 8.47 -2.16
N TYR A 109 22.10 7.20 -2.44
CA TYR A 109 20.77 6.65 -2.14
C TYR A 109 20.46 6.75 -0.63
N ASP A 110 21.47 6.68 0.21
CA ASP A 110 21.37 6.88 1.66
C ASP A 110 20.34 5.95 2.31
N VAL A 111 20.68 4.67 2.39
CA VAL A 111 19.85 3.64 3.07
C VAL A 111 19.64 3.98 4.55
N ALA A 112 20.55 4.73 5.19
CA ALA A 112 20.43 5.11 6.58
C ALA A 112 19.30 6.14 6.83
N ASP A 113 18.91 6.91 5.81
CA ASP A 113 17.77 7.83 5.87
C ASP A 113 16.42 7.12 5.80
N LEU A 114 16.37 5.85 5.39
CA LEU A 114 15.14 5.07 5.41
C LEU A 114 14.68 4.89 6.87
N ARG A 115 13.39 5.07 7.09
CA ARG A 115 12.78 4.89 8.42
C ARG A 115 13.00 3.45 8.90
N PRO A 116 13.52 3.24 10.13
CA PRO A 116 13.95 1.92 10.60
C PRO A 116 12.88 0.85 10.45
N LYS A 117 11.65 1.10 10.88
CA LYS A 117 10.55 0.11 10.79
C LYS A 117 10.25 -0.33 9.34
N ILE A 118 10.35 0.58 8.38
CA ILE A 118 10.13 0.30 6.97
C ILE A 118 11.34 -0.43 6.37
N ARG A 119 12.56 0.09 6.61
CA ARG A 119 13.81 -0.52 6.16
C ARG A 119 13.94 -1.96 6.66
N ASP A 120 13.70 -2.18 7.95
CA ASP A 120 13.85 -3.49 8.57
C ASP A 120 12.82 -4.49 8.05
N ALA A 121 11.60 -4.03 7.71
CA ALA A 121 10.56 -4.88 7.11
C ALA A 121 10.88 -5.36 5.68
N VAL A 122 11.81 -4.71 4.98
CA VAL A 122 12.24 -5.07 3.61
C VAL A 122 13.69 -5.58 3.57
N SER A 123 14.26 -5.87 4.73
CA SER A 123 15.61 -6.41 4.89
C SER A 123 15.57 -7.82 5.46
N VAL A 124 16.48 -8.68 4.98
CA VAL A 124 16.69 -10.04 5.51
C VAL A 124 18.20 -10.25 5.64
N ASP A 125 18.64 -10.73 6.80
CA ASP A 125 20.05 -10.99 7.11
C ASP A 125 20.96 -9.79 6.81
N GLY A 126 20.48 -8.58 7.14
CA GLY A 126 21.20 -7.32 6.94
C GLY A 126 21.25 -6.80 5.50
N LYS A 127 20.60 -7.47 4.55
CA LYS A 127 20.53 -7.06 3.13
C LYS A 127 19.16 -6.52 2.80
N LEU A 128 19.13 -5.44 2.01
CA LEU A 128 17.90 -4.85 1.47
C LEU A 128 17.45 -5.65 0.23
N TYR A 129 16.22 -6.15 0.20
CA TYR A 129 15.66 -6.91 -0.93
C TYR A 129 14.60 -6.15 -1.72
N ALA A 130 14.16 -5.02 -1.20
CA ALA A 130 13.27 -4.10 -1.90
C ALA A 130 13.52 -2.68 -1.43
N ALA A 131 13.34 -1.71 -2.32
CA ALA A 131 13.46 -0.29 -1.99
C ALA A 131 12.07 0.30 -1.72
N PRO A 132 11.81 0.88 -0.54
CA PRO A 132 10.52 1.47 -0.22
C PRO A 132 10.21 2.67 -1.13
N PHE A 133 9.06 2.63 -1.79
CA PHE A 133 8.58 3.73 -2.63
C PHE A 133 7.71 4.69 -1.82
N TYR A 134 6.69 4.20 -1.13
CA TYR A 134 6.01 4.94 -0.07
C TYR A 134 5.65 4.02 1.09
N GLY A 135 5.65 4.60 2.31
CA GLY A 135 5.25 3.93 3.53
C GLY A 135 4.00 4.56 4.12
N GLU A 136 3.16 3.77 4.75
CA GLU A 136 1.87 4.20 5.25
C GLU A 136 1.45 3.49 6.52
N SER A 137 0.53 4.12 7.22
CA SER A 137 -0.34 3.53 8.23
C SER A 137 -1.77 3.85 7.84
N SER A 138 -2.71 3.79 8.78
CA SER A 138 -4.07 4.32 8.58
C SER A 138 -4.38 5.45 9.56
N MET A 139 -5.32 6.31 9.16
CA MET A 139 -5.81 7.42 9.96
C MET A 139 -7.25 7.77 9.59
N VAL A 140 -7.88 8.61 10.38
CA VAL A 140 -9.17 9.21 10.06
C VAL A 140 -8.96 10.45 9.21
N MET A 141 -9.58 10.48 8.05
CA MET A 141 -9.80 11.67 7.22
C MET A 141 -11.25 12.10 7.40
N TYR A 142 -11.53 13.37 7.72
CA TYR A 142 -12.88 13.81 8.02
C TYR A 142 -13.19 15.18 7.45
N ARG A 143 -14.47 15.45 7.20
CA ARG A 143 -15.00 16.71 6.69
C ARG A 143 -15.18 17.70 7.85
N THR A 144 -14.26 18.66 7.94
CA THR A 144 -14.27 19.69 9.00
C THR A 144 -15.53 20.56 8.98
N ASP A 145 -16.05 20.88 7.80
CA ASP A 145 -17.27 21.68 7.61
C ASP A 145 -18.53 20.93 8.11
N LEU A 146 -18.62 19.61 7.86
CA LEU A 146 -19.74 18.79 8.35
C LEU A 146 -19.69 18.61 9.87
N PHE A 147 -18.50 18.42 10.42
CA PHE A 147 -18.28 18.34 11.86
C PHE A 147 -18.69 19.66 12.53
N GLN A 148 -18.23 20.80 12.03
CA GLN A 148 -18.58 22.11 12.54
C GLN A 148 -20.09 22.35 12.50
N LYS A 149 -20.75 22.06 11.36
CA LYS A 149 -22.20 22.19 11.21
C LYS A 149 -22.98 21.34 12.22
N ALA A 150 -22.45 20.16 12.55
CA ALA A 150 -23.07 19.24 13.52
C ALA A 150 -22.70 19.54 14.99
N GLY A 151 -21.87 20.56 15.26
CA GLY A 151 -21.36 20.85 16.61
C GLY A 151 -20.46 19.74 17.17
N LEU A 152 -19.71 19.06 16.29
CA LEU A 152 -18.77 18.00 16.65
C LEU A 152 -17.34 18.51 16.57
N THR A 153 -16.49 18.02 17.48
CA THR A 153 -15.04 18.25 17.45
C THR A 153 -14.35 16.90 17.41
N MET A 154 -13.52 16.65 16.37
CA MET A 154 -12.76 15.42 16.25
C MET A 154 -11.62 15.41 17.27
N PRO A 155 -11.55 14.42 18.18
CA PRO A 155 -10.39 14.24 19.05
C PRO A 155 -9.15 13.82 18.25
N GLU A 156 -7.95 14.16 18.71
CA GLU A 156 -6.71 13.68 18.10
C GLU A 156 -6.62 12.14 18.13
N LYS A 157 -7.12 11.52 19.18
CA LYS A 157 -7.16 10.06 19.39
C LYS A 157 -8.62 9.59 19.59
N PRO A 158 -9.41 9.49 18.51
CA PRO A 158 -10.83 9.17 18.64
C PRO A 158 -11.02 7.73 19.13
N THR A 159 -12.15 7.50 19.81
CA THR A 159 -12.63 6.16 20.12
C THR A 159 -13.55 5.65 19.02
N TRP A 160 -13.74 4.34 18.93
CA TRP A 160 -14.73 3.76 18.02
C TRP A 160 -16.15 4.24 18.33
N ASP A 161 -16.51 4.39 19.60
CA ASP A 161 -17.83 4.91 19.98
C ASP A 161 -18.05 6.32 19.43
N PHE A 162 -17.06 7.21 19.57
CA PHE A 162 -17.12 8.56 18.98
C PHE A 162 -17.28 8.52 17.46
N ILE A 163 -16.51 7.66 16.77
CA ILE A 163 -16.58 7.52 15.30
C ILE A 163 -17.97 7.01 14.88
N ILE A 164 -18.49 5.99 15.56
CA ILE A 164 -19.79 5.39 15.26
C ILE A 164 -20.93 6.41 15.43
N ASP A 165 -20.95 7.12 16.55
CA ASP A 165 -21.98 8.12 16.84
C ASP A 165 -21.89 9.31 15.88
N SER A 166 -20.67 9.76 15.58
CA SER A 166 -20.43 10.80 14.58
C SER A 166 -20.90 10.38 13.19
N ALA A 167 -20.59 9.15 12.78
CA ALA A 167 -21.00 8.63 11.48
C ALA A 167 -22.52 8.61 11.32
N LYS A 168 -23.24 8.12 12.35
CA LYS A 168 -24.72 8.12 12.35
C LYS A 168 -25.27 9.54 12.27
N LYS A 169 -24.72 10.46 13.07
CA LYS A 169 -25.17 11.86 13.12
C LYS A 169 -24.92 12.62 11.81
N LEU A 170 -23.81 12.33 11.12
CA LEU A 170 -23.39 13.00 9.90
C LEU A 170 -23.99 12.39 8.63
N THR A 171 -24.69 11.26 8.73
CA THR A 171 -25.33 10.62 7.59
C THR A 171 -26.54 11.42 7.14
N ASP A 172 -26.51 11.93 5.89
CA ASP A 172 -27.64 12.57 5.22
C ASP A 172 -27.84 11.90 3.86
N LYS A 173 -28.69 10.86 3.85
CA LYS A 173 -28.97 10.07 2.65
C LYS A 173 -29.67 10.90 1.57
N SER A 174 -30.43 11.94 1.97
CA SER A 174 -31.13 12.82 1.04
C SER A 174 -30.15 13.73 0.27
N ALA A 175 -29.08 14.17 0.92
CA ALA A 175 -27.97 14.88 0.29
C ALA A 175 -26.94 13.95 -0.38
N GLY A 176 -27.10 12.63 -0.27
CA GLY A 176 -26.16 11.63 -0.76
C GLY A 176 -24.82 11.68 -0.02
N VAL A 177 -24.84 12.03 1.27
CA VAL A 177 -23.68 12.05 2.16
C VAL A 177 -23.78 10.90 3.14
N PHE A 178 -22.76 10.06 3.16
CA PHE A 178 -22.62 8.93 4.08
C PHE A 178 -21.68 9.30 5.21
N GLY A 179 -22.03 8.89 6.42
CA GLY A 179 -21.26 9.26 7.62
C GLY A 179 -19.84 8.72 7.61
N ILE A 180 -19.66 7.54 7.02
CA ILE A 180 -18.33 6.92 6.93
C ILE A 180 -18.20 6.04 5.66
N CYS A 181 -17.01 6.05 5.06
CA CYS A 181 -16.60 5.14 4.02
C CYS A 181 -15.49 4.24 4.55
N LEU A 182 -15.63 2.92 4.37
CA LEU A 182 -14.65 1.91 4.77
C LEU A 182 -14.53 0.87 3.65
N ARG A 183 -13.37 0.20 3.57
CA ARG A 183 -13.16 -0.85 2.57
C ARG A 183 -14.07 -2.05 2.84
N GLY A 184 -14.84 -2.46 1.84
CA GLY A 184 -15.69 -3.66 1.89
C GLY A 184 -15.38 -4.67 0.80
N LYS A 185 -14.61 -4.27 -0.24
CA LYS A 185 -14.15 -5.13 -1.33
C LYS A 185 -13.30 -6.26 -0.79
N ALA A 186 -13.65 -7.49 -1.16
CA ALA A 186 -12.96 -8.68 -0.69
C ALA A 186 -11.49 -8.71 -1.12
N GLY A 187 -10.60 -9.00 -0.19
CA GLY A 187 -9.16 -9.14 -0.42
C GLY A 187 -8.37 -8.95 0.86
N TRP A 188 -7.24 -9.65 1.00
CA TRP A 188 -6.44 -9.50 2.20
C TRP A 188 -5.83 -8.09 2.32
N GLY A 189 -5.46 -7.44 1.20
CA GLY A 189 -4.98 -6.07 1.15
C GLY A 189 -6.10 -5.04 1.04
N GLU A 190 -7.35 -5.44 0.86
CA GLU A 190 -8.53 -4.59 0.78
C GLU A 190 -9.28 -4.59 2.12
N ASN A 191 -10.46 -5.22 2.20
CA ASN A 191 -11.25 -5.19 3.42
C ASN A 191 -10.52 -5.78 4.62
N MET A 192 -9.69 -6.82 4.44
CA MET A 192 -9.00 -7.43 5.57
C MET A 192 -7.84 -6.62 6.12
N ALA A 193 -7.20 -5.76 5.34
CA ALA A 193 -6.23 -4.81 5.88
C ALA A 193 -6.90 -3.88 6.91
N PHE A 194 -8.07 -3.33 6.57
CA PHE A 194 -8.85 -2.49 7.48
C PHE A 194 -9.43 -3.30 8.64
N LEU A 195 -10.09 -4.43 8.37
CA LEU A 195 -10.78 -5.23 9.40
C LEU A 195 -9.81 -5.86 10.40
N THR A 196 -8.62 -6.26 9.96
CA THR A 196 -7.58 -6.75 10.87
C THR A 196 -7.10 -5.63 11.80
N ALA A 197 -6.85 -4.42 11.27
CA ALA A 197 -6.47 -3.28 12.10
C ALA A 197 -7.58 -2.90 13.10
N MET A 198 -8.84 -2.91 12.66
CA MET A 198 -9.99 -2.73 13.54
C MET A 198 -10.03 -3.82 14.61
N ALA A 199 -9.90 -5.09 14.24
CA ALA A 199 -9.93 -6.24 15.15
C ALA A 199 -8.81 -6.18 16.19
N ASN A 200 -7.60 -5.80 15.80
CA ASN A 200 -6.49 -5.58 16.71
C ASN A 200 -6.83 -4.54 17.80
N SER A 201 -7.54 -3.45 17.42
CA SER A 201 -7.98 -2.43 18.39
C SER A 201 -9.08 -2.90 19.35
N TYR A 202 -9.84 -3.93 18.95
CA TYR A 202 -10.81 -4.63 19.82
C TYR A 202 -10.19 -5.79 20.61
N GLY A 203 -8.88 -6.03 20.45
CA GLY A 203 -8.16 -7.11 21.14
C GLY A 203 -8.26 -8.48 20.49
N ALA A 204 -8.82 -8.57 19.29
CA ALA A 204 -8.82 -9.81 18.50
C ALA A 204 -7.44 -10.14 17.94
N ARG A 205 -7.25 -11.39 17.54
CA ARG A 205 -6.05 -11.89 16.85
C ARG A 205 -6.43 -12.93 15.80
N TRP A 206 -5.57 -13.11 14.78
CA TRP A 206 -5.76 -14.14 13.76
C TRP A 206 -5.59 -15.54 14.35
N PHE A 207 -4.49 -15.73 15.08
CA PHE A 207 -4.08 -17.01 15.65
C PHE A 207 -3.68 -16.85 17.12
N ASN A 208 -3.97 -17.84 17.93
CA ASN A 208 -3.39 -17.94 19.26
C ASN A 208 -1.95 -18.47 19.18
N GLU A 209 -1.28 -18.58 20.33
CA GLU A 209 0.13 -19.00 20.41
C GLU A 209 0.39 -20.43 19.88
N LYS A 210 -0.68 -21.23 19.71
CA LYS A 210 -0.64 -22.57 19.10
C LYS A 210 -0.99 -22.57 17.61
N TRP A 211 -1.08 -21.39 16.98
CA TRP A 211 -1.49 -21.22 15.60
C TRP A 211 -2.95 -21.60 15.29
N GLU A 212 -3.78 -21.77 16.32
CA GLU A 212 -5.20 -22.04 16.14
C GLU A 212 -5.94 -20.75 15.76
N PRO A 213 -6.76 -20.73 14.69
CA PRO A 213 -7.52 -19.57 14.27
C PRO A 213 -8.51 -19.11 15.36
N GLN A 214 -8.73 -17.80 15.45
CA GLN A 214 -9.50 -17.21 16.55
C GLN A 214 -10.77 -16.46 16.09
N PHE A 215 -11.34 -16.79 14.93
CA PHE A 215 -12.52 -16.09 14.39
C PHE A 215 -13.79 -16.34 15.21
N ASN A 216 -13.85 -17.40 15.99
CA ASN A 216 -14.97 -17.68 16.92
C ASN A 216 -14.87 -16.89 18.23
N SER A 217 -13.85 -16.03 18.41
CA SER A 217 -13.69 -15.24 19.62
C SER A 217 -14.73 -14.13 19.75
N PRO A 218 -15.08 -13.71 20.99
CA PRO A 218 -15.97 -12.58 21.23
C PRO A 218 -15.47 -11.28 20.60
N GLU A 219 -14.15 -11.07 20.53
CA GLU A 219 -13.53 -9.88 19.99
C GLU A 219 -13.71 -9.79 18.46
N TRP A 220 -13.57 -10.91 17.73
CA TRP A 220 -13.87 -10.96 16.30
C TRP A 220 -15.36 -10.78 16.03
N LYS A 221 -16.22 -11.39 16.85
CA LYS A 221 -17.68 -11.20 16.73
C LYS A 221 -18.04 -9.74 16.95
N LYS A 222 -17.49 -9.11 17.98
CA LYS A 222 -17.71 -7.68 18.25
C LYS A 222 -17.24 -6.81 17.10
N THR A 223 -16.03 -7.08 16.57
CA THR A 223 -15.45 -6.34 15.46
C THR A 223 -16.33 -6.42 14.20
N LEU A 224 -16.66 -7.63 13.74
CA LEU A 224 -17.41 -7.81 12.50
C LEU A 224 -18.85 -7.31 12.63
N SER A 225 -19.50 -7.53 13.77
CA SER A 225 -20.85 -6.99 14.03
C SER A 225 -20.85 -5.46 14.02
N THR A 226 -19.90 -4.84 14.72
CA THR A 226 -19.79 -3.38 14.76
C THR A 226 -19.55 -2.80 13.35
N TYR A 227 -18.66 -3.41 12.57
CA TYR A 227 -18.38 -2.99 11.22
C TYR A 227 -19.59 -3.10 10.29
N VAL A 228 -20.28 -4.25 10.29
CA VAL A 228 -21.45 -4.49 9.44
C VAL A 228 -22.59 -3.54 9.83
N ASP A 229 -22.85 -3.35 11.12
CA ASP A 229 -23.90 -2.47 11.61
C ASP A 229 -23.62 -1.00 11.30
N LEU A 230 -22.38 -0.56 11.47
CA LEU A 230 -21.94 0.80 11.12
C LEU A 230 -22.12 1.06 9.62
N MET A 231 -21.67 0.15 8.77
CA MET A 231 -21.76 0.30 7.31
C MET A 231 -23.22 0.27 6.82
N LYS A 232 -24.09 -0.55 7.39
CA LYS A 232 -25.52 -0.56 7.09
C LYS A 232 -26.22 0.77 7.44
N GLN A 233 -25.84 1.37 8.58
CA GLN A 233 -26.46 2.59 9.07
C GLN A 233 -25.89 3.85 8.39
N ALA A 234 -24.59 3.94 8.22
CA ALA A 234 -23.87 5.15 7.86
C ALA A 234 -22.92 5.03 6.64
N GLY A 235 -22.75 3.83 6.08
CA GLY A 235 -21.94 3.59 4.89
C GLY A 235 -22.68 3.78 3.57
N PRO A 236 -21.95 3.92 2.44
CA PRO A 236 -22.53 4.03 1.11
C PRO A 236 -23.15 2.68 0.66
N PRO A 237 -24.19 2.71 -0.19
CA PRO A 237 -24.70 1.52 -0.84
C PRO A 237 -23.61 0.88 -1.70
N GLY A 238 -23.60 -0.46 -1.78
CA GLY A 238 -22.60 -1.19 -2.55
C GLY A 238 -21.19 -1.19 -1.94
N ALA A 239 -21.05 -0.84 -0.66
CA ALA A 239 -19.76 -0.78 0.05
C ALA A 239 -18.94 -2.07 -0.04
N SER A 240 -19.59 -3.24 -0.21
CA SER A 240 -18.90 -4.53 -0.41
C SER A 240 -18.08 -4.62 -1.71
N SER A 241 -18.23 -3.66 -2.61
CA SER A 241 -17.41 -3.52 -3.83
C SER A 241 -16.38 -2.40 -3.76
N ASN A 242 -16.36 -1.62 -2.67
CA ASN A 242 -15.47 -0.47 -2.53
C ASN A 242 -14.16 -0.87 -1.83
N GLY A 243 -13.05 -0.71 -2.53
CA GLY A 243 -11.69 -0.76 -2.01
C GLY A 243 -11.14 0.65 -1.76
N PHE A 244 -9.81 0.77 -1.80
CA PHE A 244 -9.13 2.05 -1.61
C PHE A 244 -9.55 3.11 -2.64
N ASN A 245 -9.43 2.79 -3.94
CA ASN A 245 -9.65 3.77 -5.01
C ASN A 245 -11.12 4.21 -5.09
N GLU A 246 -12.08 3.31 -4.89
CA GLU A 246 -13.51 3.63 -4.87
C GLU A 246 -13.87 4.56 -3.71
N ASN A 247 -13.33 4.30 -2.50
CA ASN A 247 -13.54 5.16 -1.34
C ASN A 247 -12.84 6.52 -1.48
N LEU A 248 -11.64 6.57 -2.06
CA LEU A 248 -10.97 7.82 -2.41
C LEU A 248 -11.84 8.69 -3.34
N ALA A 249 -12.39 8.09 -4.38
CA ALA A 249 -13.28 8.78 -5.31
C ALA A 249 -14.56 9.31 -4.61
N LEU A 250 -15.16 8.51 -3.72
CA LEU A 250 -16.33 8.92 -2.94
C LEU A 250 -16.01 10.08 -2.00
N PHE A 251 -14.87 10.01 -1.29
CA PHE A 251 -14.47 11.08 -0.39
C PHE A 251 -14.15 12.37 -1.14
N ASN A 252 -13.39 12.30 -2.22
CA ASN A 252 -13.05 13.43 -3.08
C ASN A 252 -14.28 14.08 -3.71
N ALA A 253 -15.32 13.30 -3.99
CA ALA A 253 -16.61 13.79 -4.47
C ALA A 253 -17.47 14.42 -3.35
N GLY A 254 -17.03 14.38 -2.08
CA GLY A 254 -17.76 14.90 -0.92
C GLY A 254 -18.87 13.99 -0.43
N LYS A 255 -18.87 12.73 -0.81
CA LYS A 255 -19.90 11.73 -0.45
C LYS A 255 -19.69 11.07 0.91
N CYS A 256 -18.52 11.18 1.52
CA CYS A 256 -18.19 10.62 2.82
C CYS A 256 -17.89 11.73 3.82
N ALA A 257 -18.50 11.71 5.00
CA ALA A 257 -18.17 12.64 6.09
C ALA A 257 -16.86 12.24 6.79
N MET A 258 -16.59 10.93 6.87
CA MET A 258 -15.34 10.34 7.36
C MET A 258 -14.91 9.21 6.45
N TRP A 259 -13.58 9.01 6.40
CA TRP A 259 -12.94 7.86 5.75
C TRP A 259 -11.76 7.44 6.61
N ILE A 260 -11.70 6.17 7.00
CA ILE A 260 -10.57 5.60 7.74
C ILE A 260 -9.82 4.69 6.77
N ASP A 261 -8.62 5.13 6.38
CA ASP A 261 -7.84 4.41 5.38
C ASP A 261 -6.37 4.86 5.41
N ALA A 262 -5.60 4.38 4.43
CA ALA A 262 -4.18 4.61 4.26
C ALA A 262 -3.79 6.09 4.34
N THR A 263 -2.77 6.39 5.11
CA THR A 263 -2.26 7.76 5.29
C THR A 263 -1.77 8.39 3.98
N VAL A 264 -1.40 7.60 2.98
CA VAL A 264 -1.02 8.07 1.64
C VAL A 264 -2.16 8.81 0.93
N ALA A 265 -3.42 8.51 1.26
CA ALA A 265 -4.58 9.18 0.69
C ALA A 265 -4.62 10.70 1.00
N ALA A 266 -3.93 11.15 2.04
CA ALA A 266 -3.98 12.52 2.50
C ALA A 266 -3.60 13.55 1.43
N SER A 267 -2.57 13.27 0.63
CA SER A 267 -2.16 14.14 -0.47
C SER A 267 -3.25 14.28 -1.55
N PHE A 268 -4.01 13.21 -1.80
CA PHE A 268 -5.07 13.18 -2.82
C PHE A 268 -6.34 13.86 -2.33
N VAL A 269 -6.74 13.66 -1.07
CA VAL A 269 -7.94 14.29 -0.51
C VAL A 269 -7.77 15.79 -0.28
N THR A 270 -6.55 16.28 -0.15
CA THR A 270 -6.21 17.71 -0.01
C THR A 270 -5.78 18.38 -1.31
N ASN A 271 -5.70 17.63 -2.42
CA ASN A 271 -5.34 18.18 -3.71
C ASN A 271 -6.57 18.79 -4.40
N PRO A 272 -6.63 20.11 -4.65
CA PRO A 272 -7.78 20.75 -5.28
C PRO A 272 -8.00 20.34 -6.74
N LYS A 273 -7.00 19.71 -7.38
CA LYS A 273 -7.16 19.14 -8.73
C LYS A 273 -8.00 17.85 -8.72
N ASP A 274 -7.96 17.10 -7.61
CA ASP A 274 -8.56 15.77 -7.50
C ASP A 274 -9.78 15.75 -6.58
N SER A 275 -9.85 16.66 -5.59
CA SER A 275 -10.85 16.67 -4.53
C SER A 275 -11.70 17.93 -4.53
N LYS A 276 -13.02 17.76 -4.55
CA LYS A 276 -14.01 18.85 -4.38
C LYS A 276 -14.08 19.39 -2.95
N VAL A 277 -13.43 18.70 -2.02
CA VAL A 277 -13.44 19.00 -0.58
C VAL A 277 -12.05 19.24 -0.01
N ALA A 278 -11.07 19.51 -0.87
CA ALA A 278 -9.67 19.63 -0.53
C ALA A 278 -9.36 20.61 0.62
N ASP A 279 -10.10 21.70 0.70
CA ASP A 279 -10.00 22.75 1.73
C ASP A 279 -10.79 22.45 3.03
N LYS A 280 -11.44 21.28 3.11
CA LYS A 280 -12.36 20.90 4.19
C LYS A 280 -11.99 19.58 4.83
N VAL A 281 -10.74 19.18 4.76
CA VAL A 281 -10.26 17.88 5.28
C VAL A 281 -9.45 18.08 6.54
N GLY A 282 -9.84 17.38 7.59
CA GLY A 282 -9.08 17.24 8.83
C GLY A 282 -8.55 15.80 9.00
N PHE A 283 -7.58 15.65 9.88
CA PHE A 283 -6.90 14.38 10.13
C PHE A 283 -6.86 14.07 11.63
N ALA A 284 -7.07 12.81 11.98
CA ALA A 284 -6.90 12.29 13.33
C ALA A 284 -6.32 10.89 13.28
N LEU A 285 -5.75 10.41 14.38
CA LEU A 285 -5.26 9.05 14.47
C LEU A 285 -6.40 8.05 14.27
N ALA A 286 -6.06 6.83 13.81
CA ALA A 286 -7.03 5.75 13.71
C ALA A 286 -7.67 5.44 15.08
N PRO A 287 -8.97 5.08 15.12
CA PRO A 287 -9.69 4.94 16.38
C PRO A 287 -9.21 3.77 17.24
N ASN A 288 -9.55 3.82 18.52
CA ASN A 288 -9.23 2.80 19.52
C ASN A 288 -10.44 2.47 20.39
N THR A 289 -10.30 1.43 21.23
CA THR A 289 -11.31 1.02 22.22
C THR A 289 -10.88 1.27 23.66
N GLY A 290 -9.77 1.99 23.88
CA GLY A 290 -9.18 2.17 25.20
C GLY A 290 -8.23 1.05 25.65
N LEU A 291 -8.05 0.00 24.83
CA LEU A 291 -7.13 -1.13 25.11
C LEU A 291 -5.66 -0.83 24.78
N GLY A 292 -5.33 0.42 24.39
CA GLY A 292 -3.95 0.81 24.05
C GLY A 292 -3.49 0.42 22.65
N LYS A 293 -4.42 -0.02 21.79
CA LYS A 293 -4.18 -0.30 20.37
C LYS A 293 -5.12 0.52 19.50
N ASN A 294 -4.55 1.17 18.50
CA ASN A 294 -5.32 1.89 17.48
C ASN A 294 -5.66 0.95 16.31
N ALA A 295 -6.70 1.28 15.56
CA ALA A 295 -7.05 0.58 14.32
C ALA A 295 -6.16 1.02 13.16
N ASN A 296 -4.85 1.01 13.36
CA ASN A 296 -3.85 1.41 12.37
C ASN A 296 -3.01 0.21 11.93
N TRP A 297 -2.33 0.34 10.79
CA TRP A 297 -1.46 -0.68 10.22
C TRP A 297 -0.04 -0.17 9.95
N LEU A 298 0.81 -1.00 9.43
CA LEU A 298 2.12 -0.65 8.89
C LEU A 298 2.30 -1.32 7.53
N TRP A 299 2.49 -0.50 6.51
CA TRP A 299 2.69 -0.96 5.16
C TRP A 299 3.71 -0.11 4.42
N ALA A 300 4.39 -0.71 3.47
CA ALA A 300 5.07 0.01 2.40
C ALA A 300 4.87 -0.74 1.09
N TRP A 301 4.63 0.01 0.04
CA TRP A 301 4.81 -0.48 -1.31
C TRP A 301 6.25 -0.27 -1.71
N ASN A 302 6.88 -1.31 -2.22
CA ASN A 302 8.31 -1.36 -2.47
C ASN A 302 8.55 -1.85 -3.90
N LEU A 303 9.68 -1.44 -4.46
CA LEU A 303 10.17 -1.93 -5.74
C LEU A 303 11.24 -2.99 -5.50
N ALA A 304 11.10 -4.15 -6.14
CA ALA A 304 11.98 -5.30 -5.99
C ALA A 304 12.31 -5.94 -7.34
N ILE A 305 13.41 -6.67 -7.40
CA ILE A 305 13.87 -7.39 -8.59
C ILE A 305 13.62 -8.89 -8.39
N PRO A 306 12.79 -9.55 -9.22
CA PRO A 306 12.65 -11.00 -9.15
C PRO A 306 13.95 -11.68 -9.61
N ALA A 307 14.33 -12.76 -8.94
CA ALA A 307 15.56 -13.52 -9.25
C ALA A 307 15.58 -14.09 -10.68
N GLY A 308 14.42 -14.18 -11.34
CA GLY A 308 14.29 -14.59 -12.74
C GLY A 308 14.66 -13.53 -13.76
N SER A 309 14.73 -12.25 -13.39
CA SER A 309 15.10 -11.17 -14.32
C SER A 309 16.53 -11.32 -14.84
N LYS A 310 16.71 -11.05 -16.13
CA LYS A 310 18.01 -11.00 -16.79
C LYS A 310 18.55 -9.57 -16.94
N LYS A 311 17.84 -8.58 -16.38
CA LYS A 311 18.11 -7.14 -16.56
C LYS A 311 18.36 -6.47 -15.21
N VAL A 312 19.03 -7.18 -14.29
CA VAL A 312 19.22 -6.75 -12.89
C VAL A 312 19.83 -5.36 -12.79
N ASP A 313 20.89 -5.05 -13.53
CA ASP A 313 21.57 -3.75 -13.45
C ASP A 313 20.67 -2.60 -13.92
N ALA A 314 19.90 -2.79 -14.99
CA ALA A 314 18.93 -1.78 -15.44
C ALA A 314 17.76 -1.62 -14.47
N ALA A 315 17.27 -2.73 -13.90
CA ALA A 315 16.22 -2.72 -12.90
C ALA A 315 16.66 -1.99 -11.62
N GLU A 316 17.89 -2.21 -11.14
CA GLU A 316 18.41 -1.55 -9.96
C GLU A 316 18.61 -0.04 -10.18
N LYS A 317 19.07 0.38 -11.38
CA LYS A 317 19.11 1.81 -11.76
C LYS A 317 17.72 2.46 -11.70
N PHE A 318 16.69 1.78 -12.23
CA PHE A 318 15.33 2.28 -12.17
C PHE A 318 14.83 2.40 -10.72
N ILE A 319 15.03 1.36 -9.89
CA ILE A 319 14.65 1.34 -8.49
C ILE A 319 15.36 2.46 -7.72
N ALA A 320 16.67 2.60 -7.90
CA ALA A 320 17.45 3.65 -7.27
C ALA A 320 16.91 5.05 -7.61
N TRP A 321 16.56 5.31 -8.89
CA TRP A 321 15.93 6.55 -9.30
C TRP A 321 14.57 6.77 -8.67
N ALA A 322 13.66 5.79 -8.79
CA ALA A 322 12.26 5.93 -8.39
C ALA A 322 12.06 6.09 -6.86
N THR A 323 13.02 5.62 -6.06
CA THR A 323 12.93 5.65 -4.59
C THR A 323 13.95 6.58 -3.93
N SER A 324 14.64 7.41 -4.73
CA SER A 324 15.68 8.34 -4.27
C SER A 324 15.10 9.61 -3.64
N LYS A 325 15.95 10.35 -2.93
CA LYS A 325 15.66 11.72 -2.49
C LYS A 325 15.45 12.67 -3.69
N ASP A 326 16.13 12.43 -4.80
CA ASP A 326 16.00 13.25 -6.01
C ASP A 326 14.67 13.00 -6.73
N TYR A 327 14.14 11.79 -6.69
CA TYR A 327 12.77 11.53 -7.13
C TYR A 327 11.75 12.32 -6.26
N THR A 328 11.93 12.35 -4.95
CA THR A 328 11.10 13.18 -4.06
C THR A 328 11.14 14.65 -4.44
N LYS A 329 12.34 15.21 -4.72
CA LYS A 329 12.49 16.59 -5.19
C LYS A 329 11.87 16.79 -6.58
N LEU A 330 11.98 15.82 -7.48
CA LEU A 330 11.35 15.86 -8.79
C LEU A 330 9.83 15.97 -8.67
N VAL A 331 9.19 15.12 -7.87
CA VAL A 331 7.74 15.22 -7.59
C VAL A 331 7.40 16.57 -6.98
N ALA A 332 8.17 17.04 -5.98
CA ALA A 332 7.95 18.33 -5.36
C ALA A 332 8.02 19.48 -6.36
N SER A 333 8.92 19.43 -7.34
CA SER A 333 9.06 20.45 -8.39
C SER A 333 7.94 20.45 -9.41
N LYS A 334 7.36 19.29 -9.71
CA LYS A 334 6.29 19.12 -10.72
C LYS A 334 4.88 19.30 -10.12
N ASP A 335 4.65 18.69 -8.96
CA ASP A 335 3.32 18.56 -8.35
C ASP A 335 3.22 19.22 -6.96
N GLY A 336 4.33 19.73 -6.42
CA GLY A 336 4.39 20.34 -5.09
C GLY A 336 4.71 19.34 -3.97
N TRP A 337 5.26 19.86 -2.86
CA TRP A 337 5.72 19.06 -1.72
C TRP A 337 4.64 18.20 -1.07
N ALA A 338 3.38 18.62 -1.07
CA ALA A 338 2.28 17.82 -0.51
C ALA A 338 2.08 16.48 -1.22
N ASN A 339 2.54 16.34 -2.46
CA ASN A 339 2.32 15.19 -3.33
C ASN A 339 3.51 14.22 -3.41
N VAL A 340 4.56 14.45 -2.63
CA VAL A 340 5.71 13.53 -2.62
C VAL A 340 5.35 12.21 -1.93
N PRO A 341 5.94 11.07 -2.36
CA PRO A 341 5.71 9.77 -1.71
C PRO A 341 6.07 9.84 -0.22
N PRO A 342 5.12 9.54 0.70
CA PRO A 342 5.35 9.70 2.14
C PRO A 342 5.99 8.46 2.79
N GLY A 343 6.33 8.58 4.08
CA GLY A 343 6.49 7.46 5.01
C GLY A 343 7.82 6.72 4.95
N THR A 344 8.67 6.94 3.97
CA THR A 344 9.87 6.12 3.77
C THR A 344 11.16 6.74 4.31
N ARG A 345 11.30 8.07 4.29
CA ARG A 345 12.55 8.75 4.63
C ARG A 345 12.40 9.69 5.81
N THR A 346 13.35 9.64 6.73
CA THR A 346 13.40 10.51 7.91
C THR A 346 13.57 11.97 7.52
N SER A 347 14.43 12.26 6.53
CA SER A 347 14.70 13.61 6.05
C SER A 347 13.48 14.32 5.48
N LEU A 348 12.49 13.60 4.94
CA LEU A 348 11.25 14.22 4.47
C LEU A 348 10.49 14.90 5.61
N TYR A 349 10.42 14.26 6.78
CA TYR A 349 9.73 14.80 7.97
C TYR A 349 10.54 15.86 8.74
N GLN A 350 11.72 16.18 8.26
CA GLN A 350 12.56 17.31 8.72
C GLN A 350 12.57 18.44 7.69
N ASN A 351 11.97 18.26 6.53
CA ASN A 351 11.93 19.25 5.46
C ASN A 351 10.87 20.32 5.76
N PRO A 352 11.25 21.61 5.96
CA PRO A 352 10.32 22.68 6.29
C PRO A 352 9.32 22.96 5.18
N GLU A 353 9.69 22.79 3.90
CA GLU A 353 8.79 23.01 2.78
C GLU A 353 7.67 21.94 2.73
N TYR A 354 8.01 20.68 3.04
CA TYR A 354 7.02 19.62 3.18
C TYR A 354 6.09 19.88 4.35
N LEU A 355 6.64 20.16 5.53
CA LEU A 355 5.86 20.37 6.76
C LEU A 355 4.93 21.58 6.67
N LYS A 356 5.29 22.60 5.89
CA LYS A 356 4.46 23.80 5.68
C LYS A 356 3.17 23.51 4.93
N VAL A 357 3.19 22.56 3.98
CA VAL A 357 2.07 22.29 3.07
C VAL A 357 1.37 20.94 3.32
N ALA A 358 1.92 20.09 4.19
CA ALA A 358 1.39 18.78 4.51
C ALA A 358 0.86 18.71 5.96
N PRO A 359 -0.36 19.22 6.24
CA PRO A 359 -0.94 19.18 7.60
C PRO A 359 -1.11 17.75 8.12
N PHE A 360 -1.12 16.78 7.23
CA PHE A 360 -1.20 15.36 7.52
C PHE A 360 0.16 14.71 7.87
N ALA A 361 1.29 15.42 7.74
CA ALA A 361 2.62 14.85 7.98
C ALA A 361 2.77 14.32 9.42
N LYS A 362 2.35 15.10 10.41
CA LYS A 362 2.40 14.71 11.83
C LYS A 362 1.54 13.48 12.15
N PRO A 363 0.22 13.44 11.83
CA PRO A 363 -0.60 12.25 12.07
C PRO A 363 -0.14 11.03 11.29
N THR A 364 0.35 11.19 10.05
CA THR A 364 0.96 10.10 9.28
C THR A 364 2.14 9.49 10.02
N LEU A 365 3.08 10.34 10.47
CA LEU A 365 4.27 9.89 11.20
C LEU A 365 3.89 9.19 12.51
N ALA A 366 3.01 9.79 13.30
CA ALA A 366 2.53 9.22 14.56
C ALA A 366 1.83 7.88 14.35
N SER A 367 1.06 7.72 13.28
CA SER A 367 0.40 6.47 12.94
C SER A 367 1.41 5.36 12.58
N ILE A 368 2.42 5.67 11.74
CA ILE A 368 3.51 4.73 11.40
C ILE A 368 4.29 4.33 12.66
N ASP A 369 4.66 5.29 13.49
CA ASP A 369 5.48 5.05 14.67
C ASP A 369 4.76 4.27 15.77
N SER A 370 3.44 4.41 15.88
CA SER A 370 2.63 3.66 16.84
C SER A 370 2.35 2.20 16.43
N ALA A 371 2.53 1.83 15.16
CA ALA A 371 2.33 0.48 14.70
C ALA A 371 3.47 -0.45 15.17
N ASP A 372 3.11 -1.60 15.73
CA ASP A 372 4.06 -2.62 16.22
C ASP A 372 3.77 -3.98 15.60
N PRO A 373 4.53 -4.40 14.57
CA PRO A 373 4.32 -5.68 13.91
C PRO A 373 4.54 -6.91 14.81
N ASN A 374 5.30 -6.75 15.90
CA ASN A 374 5.58 -7.84 16.83
C ASN A 374 4.52 -7.95 17.96
N LYS A 375 3.75 -6.88 18.15
CA LYS A 375 2.65 -6.81 19.13
C LYS A 375 1.45 -6.10 18.50
N PRO A 376 0.82 -6.68 17.48
CA PRO A 376 -0.24 -6.00 16.72
C PRO A 376 -1.52 -5.79 17.53
N THR A 377 -1.78 -6.65 18.50
CA THR A 377 -2.93 -6.61 19.41
C THR A 377 -2.48 -6.71 20.86
N VAL A 378 -3.43 -6.67 21.80
CA VAL A 378 -3.14 -6.78 23.25
C VAL A 378 -2.79 -8.19 23.69
N GLN A 379 -3.23 -9.20 22.94
CA GLN A 379 -2.94 -10.60 23.22
C GLN A 379 -1.63 -11.03 22.52
N PRO A 380 -0.88 -12.01 23.08
CA PRO A 380 0.28 -12.56 22.41
C PRO A 380 -0.11 -13.28 21.11
N VAL A 381 0.74 -13.16 20.09
CA VAL A 381 0.54 -13.77 18.76
C VAL A 381 1.82 -14.48 18.33
N PRO A 382 1.71 -15.57 17.52
CA PRO A 382 2.88 -16.32 17.05
C PRO A 382 3.47 -15.75 15.74
N TYR A 383 2.89 -14.70 15.18
CA TYR A 383 3.25 -14.12 13.89
C TYR A 383 3.75 -12.68 14.01
N VAL A 384 4.43 -12.22 12.98
CA VAL A 384 4.79 -10.81 12.75
C VAL A 384 3.81 -10.22 11.74
N GLY A 385 3.47 -8.95 11.91
CA GLY A 385 2.58 -8.20 11.01
C GLY A 385 1.44 -7.53 11.76
N VAL A 386 0.99 -6.38 11.30
CA VAL A 386 -0.13 -5.64 11.93
C VAL A 386 -1.46 -6.03 11.27
N GLN A 387 -1.59 -5.80 9.96
CA GLN A 387 -2.80 -6.11 9.19
C GLN A 387 -2.73 -7.45 8.46
N TYR A 388 -1.70 -8.22 8.70
CA TYR A 388 -1.47 -9.55 8.14
C TYR A 388 -0.68 -10.43 9.12
N ALA A 389 -0.64 -11.73 8.88
CA ALA A 389 0.32 -12.63 9.50
C ALA A 389 1.40 -12.97 8.47
N ALA A 390 2.68 -12.76 8.79
CA ALA A 390 3.80 -12.96 7.86
C ALA A 390 4.14 -14.45 7.67
N ILE A 391 3.18 -15.21 7.16
CA ILE A 391 3.32 -16.61 6.76
C ILE A 391 2.92 -16.79 5.29
N PRO A 392 3.50 -17.74 4.55
CA PRO A 392 3.23 -17.93 3.12
C PRO A 392 1.75 -18.15 2.78
N GLU A 393 1.00 -18.77 3.67
CA GLU A 393 -0.41 -19.13 3.51
C GLU A 393 -1.35 -17.95 3.64
N PHE A 394 -0.87 -16.85 4.24
CA PHE A 394 -1.75 -15.74 4.61
C PHE A 394 -2.44 -15.08 3.41
N GLN A 395 -1.80 -15.01 2.25
CA GLN A 395 -2.43 -14.45 1.05
C GLN A 395 -3.72 -15.20 0.70
N GLY A 396 -3.71 -16.52 0.75
CA GLY A 396 -4.89 -17.36 0.51
C GLY A 396 -5.91 -17.25 1.64
N ILE A 397 -5.45 -17.38 2.88
CA ILE A 397 -6.28 -17.28 4.09
C ILE A 397 -6.97 -15.93 4.15
N GLY A 398 -6.21 -14.83 4.07
CA GLY A 398 -6.75 -13.48 4.19
C GLY A 398 -7.74 -13.13 3.08
N THR A 399 -7.49 -13.60 1.84
CA THR A 399 -8.43 -13.43 0.73
C THR A 399 -9.73 -14.20 0.96
N SER A 400 -9.65 -15.46 1.42
CA SER A 400 -10.82 -16.29 1.74
C SER A 400 -11.67 -15.68 2.86
N VAL A 401 -11.02 -15.24 3.95
CA VAL A 401 -11.70 -14.55 5.06
C VAL A 401 -12.33 -13.24 4.59
N GLY A 402 -11.63 -12.47 3.76
CA GLY A 402 -12.14 -11.24 3.17
C GLY A 402 -13.40 -11.44 2.35
N GLN A 403 -13.51 -12.56 1.61
CA GLN A 403 -14.72 -12.93 0.87
C GLN A 403 -15.90 -13.20 1.82
N GLN A 404 -15.69 -13.95 2.91
CA GLN A 404 -16.72 -14.22 3.91
C GLN A 404 -17.22 -12.94 4.56
N PHE A 405 -16.32 -12.03 4.91
CA PHE A 405 -16.70 -10.78 5.58
C PHE A 405 -17.34 -9.78 4.63
N SER A 406 -16.94 -9.75 3.36
CA SER A 406 -17.63 -8.98 2.33
C SER A 406 -19.05 -9.52 2.07
N ALA A 407 -19.25 -10.84 2.12
CA ALA A 407 -20.56 -11.48 2.03
C ALA A 407 -21.46 -11.11 3.23
N ALA A 408 -20.91 -11.01 4.44
CA ALA A 408 -21.64 -10.51 5.62
C ALA A 408 -22.04 -9.04 5.46
N LEU A 409 -21.14 -8.20 4.94
CA LEU A 409 -21.42 -6.78 4.67
C LEU A 409 -22.54 -6.61 3.64
N SER A 410 -22.51 -7.38 2.56
CA SER A 410 -23.56 -7.34 1.52
C SER A 410 -24.91 -7.92 1.98
N GLY A 411 -24.94 -8.63 3.12
CA GLY A 411 -26.13 -9.34 3.61
C GLY A 411 -26.37 -10.69 2.96
N SER A 412 -25.40 -11.20 2.16
CA SER A 412 -25.50 -12.54 1.54
C SER A 412 -25.33 -13.66 2.56
N THR A 413 -24.76 -13.37 3.72
CA THR A 413 -24.63 -14.28 4.86
C THR A 413 -24.75 -13.50 6.17
N THR A 414 -24.93 -14.20 7.28
CA THR A 414 -24.91 -13.56 8.60
C THR A 414 -23.49 -13.40 9.13
N VAL A 415 -23.28 -12.50 10.11
CA VAL A 415 -22.00 -12.34 10.80
C VAL A 415 -21.51 -13.67 11.38
N ASP A 416 -22.38 -14.40 12.08
CA ASP A 416 -22.01 -15.67 12.71
C ASP A 416 -21.63 -16.76 11.67
N GLN A 417 -22.33 -16.82 10.56
CA GLN A 417 -21.99 -17.74 9.47
C GLN A 417 -20.64 -17.37 8.81
N ALA A 418 -20.39 -16.07 8.59
CA ALA A 418 -19.12 -15.60 8.04
C ALA A 418 -17.93 -15.93 8.95
N LEU A 419 -18.08 -15.72 10.26
CA LEU A 419 -17.06 -16.07 11.25
C LEU A 419 -16.81 -17.57 11.32
N ALA A 420 -17.87 -18.39 11.34
CA ALA A 420 -17.74 -19.85 11.32
C ALA A 420 -17.07 -20.36 10.05
N ALA A 421 -17.40 -19.79 8.88
CA ALA A 421 -16.76 -20.12 7.61
C ALA A 421 -15.29 -19.71 7.58
N ALA A 422 -14.95 -18.51 8.09
CA ALA A 422 -13.58 -18.02 8.24
C ALA A 422 -12.76 -18.94 9.16
N GLN A 423 -13.32 -19.32 10.31
CA GLN A 423 -12.69 -20.26 11.25
C GLN A 423 -12.37 -21.59 10.57
N ALA A 424 -13.38 -22.22 9.96
CA ALA A 424 -13.25 -23.55 9.35
C ALA A 424 -12.30 -23.54 8.13
N SER A 425 -12.36 -22.51 7.29
CA SER A 425 -11.46 -22.43 6.12
C SER A 425 -10.01 -22.20 6.53
N THR A 426 -9.78 -21.32 7.50
CA THR A 426 -8.44 -21.05 8.02
C THR A 426 -7.85 -22.26 8.74
N GLU A 427 -8.65 -22.96 9.55
CA GLU A 427 -8.22 -24.18 10.24
C GLU A 427 -7.76 -25.27 9.25
N ARG A 428 -8.50 -25.48 8.15
CA ARG A 428 -8.09 -26.42 7.11
C ARG A 428 -6.74 -26.06 6.48
N GLU A 429 -6.52 -24.78 6.18
CA GLU A 429 -5.25 -24.31 5.61
C GLU A 429 -4.09 -24.47 6.60
N MET A 430 -4.31 -24.16 7.88
CA MET A 430 -3.29 -24.29 8.91
C MET A 430 -2.93 -25.76 9.19
N LYS A 431 -3.92 -26.67 9.13
CA LYS A 431 -3.68 -28.14 9.17
C LYS A 431 -2.89 -28.59 7.95
N ARG A 432 -3.29 -28.18 6.75
CA ARG A 432 -2.59 -28.52 5.50
C ARG A 432 -1.15 -28.05 5.49
N ALA A 433 -0.87 -26.89 6.04
CA ALA A 433 0.45 -26.30 6.15
C ALA A 433 1.28 -26.86 7.33
N GLY A 434 0.68 -27.67 8.22
CA GLY A 434 1.36 -28.33 9.33
C GLY A 434 1.57 -27.46 10.57
N TYR A 435 0.88 -26.32 10.69
CA TYR A 435 0.94 -25.47 11.89
C TYR A 435 0.15 -26.04 13.06
N ILE A 436 -0.95 -26.72 12.76
CA ILE A 436 -1.82 -27.40 13.74
C ILE A 436 -2.14 -28.82 13.29
N LYS A 437 -2.53 -29.70 14.25
CA LYS A 437 -2.88 -31.11 13.99
C LYS A 437 -4.30 -31.30 13.49
#